data_8aa4e109dab42fc79a19e34337c34810
#
_entry.id   8aa4e109dab42fc79a19e34337c34810
#
_cell.length_a   1.000
_cell.length_b   1.000
_cell.length_c   1.000
_cell.angle_alpha   90.00
_cell.angle_beta   90.00
_cell.angle_gamma   90.00
#
_symmetry.space_group_name_H-M   'P 1'
#
loop_
_entity.id
_entity.type
_entity.pdbx_description
1 polymer ?
#
loop_
_entity_poly.entity_id
_entity_poly.type
_entity_poly.pdbx_seq_one_letter_code
_entity_poly.pdbx_strand_id
1 'polypeptide(L)'
;MRRVAIVGAGMTPFGEHFELGIKDLVPMAYAEAVANVDKGIQKSEIEAAWFGELSTTDGFPSGILADTLDLTDIPVTRVENACATGNDAVRNGVMAIASGMYDVVLVVGADKVRETSSNTTFWEWAAMTRDNAWDYPLGLVAPANFALHVNRYLHESPATKEHLAMVAVKNHFHALKNPKAQLRYEITVEQALAAPIVVEPFGLYDCTPQSDGAAAVILAAEDVVDRYTDRPVWVRGVGIGMDRVMHQHKQDMTTFPPTVRAAKAAMKMAGVTPKDIDVAEVHDCFTGVELISYEDLGFADRFEAYKIVEGREHYVGGSIPVNPSGGLKAKGHPPGATGVAQCYELFNQLRGEAENQVDGARVALAHNIGGPTAVSAVTILSNEKD
;
A
#
# COMPACT_ATOMS: atom_id res chain seq x y z
N MET A 1 20.06 -16.15 4.07
CA MET A 1 19.36 -15.09 4.83
C MET A 1 18.31 -15.78 5.68
N ARG A 2 18.13 -15.39 6.95
CA ARG A 2 17.02 -15.88 7.79
C ARG A 2 15.70 -15.53 7.13
N ARG A 3 14.76 -16.46 7.14
CA ARG A 3 13.40 -16.18 6.66
C ARG A 3 12.62 -15.39 7.72
N VAL A 4 11.67 -14.64 7.25
CA VAL A 4 10.86 -13.73 8.07
C VAL A 4 9.38 -14.00 7.81
N ALA A 5 8.59 -14.00 8.85
CA ALA A 5 7.14 -14.13 8.74
C ALA A 5 6.40 -13.01 9.47
N ILE A 6 5.23 -12.65 9.00
CA ILE A 6 4.24 -11.88 9.74
C ILE A 6 3.52 -12.86 10.67
N VAL A 7 3.52 -12.57 11.96
CA VAL A 7 2.87 -13.40 12.99
C VAL A 7 1.64 -12.74 13.59
N GLY A 8 1.46 -11.43 13.37
CA GLY A 8 0.29 -10.67 13.76
C GLY A 8 0.17 -9.41 12.93
N ALA A 9 -1.06 -9.00 12.64
CA ALA A 9 -1.35 -7.80 11.84
C ALA A 9 -2.61 -7.12 12.36
N GLY A 10 -2.66 -5.79 12.29
CA GLY A 10 -3.81 -5.00 12.72
C GLY A 10 -3.91 -3.69 11.95
N MET A 11 -5.13 -3.16 11.84
CA MET A 11 -5.41 -1.93 11.10
C MET A 11 -6.65 -1.25 11.69
N THR A 12 -6.62 0.09 11.81
CA THR A 12 -7.84 0.86 12.09
C THR A 12 -8.74 0.90 10.86
N PRO A 13 -10.06 1.12 10.99
CA PRO A 13 -10.83 1.62 9.87
C PRO A 13 -10.18 2.88 9.31
N PHE A 14 -10.08 2.99 7.97
CA PHE A 14 -9.62 4.21 7.33
C PHE A 14 -10.78 5.17 7.14
N GLY A 15 -10.54 6.46 7.33
CA GLY A 15 -11.62 7.44 7.24
C GLY A 15 -11.25 8.82 7.73
N GLU A 16 -12.25 9.62 8.05
CA GLU A 16 -12.10 10.94 8.66
C GLU A 16 -12.26 10.80 10.18
N HIS A 17 -11.16 10.81 10.91
CA HIS A 17 -11.11 10.60 12.36
C HIS A 17 -10.83 11.91 13.11
N PHE A 18 -11.72 12.89 13.03
CA PHE A 18 -11.52 14.21 13.62
C PHE A 18 -11.32 14.21 15.15
N GLU A 19 -11.80 13.16 15.84
CA GLU A 19 -11.69 13.05 17.30
C GLU A 19 -10.47 12.24 17.76
N LEU A 20 -9.73 11.60 16.82
CA LEU A 20 -8.61 10.71 17.13
C LEU A 20 -7.32 11.29 16.55
N GLY A 21 -6.26 11.33 17.37
CA GLY A 21 -4.90 11.66 16.93
C GLY A 21 -4.09 10.40 16.60
N ILE A 22 -2.84 10.60 16.19
CA ILE A 22 -1.87 9.50 15.98
C ILE A 22 -1.72 8.66 17.25
N LYS A 23 -1.76 9.29 18.43
CA LYS A 23 -1.65 8.63 19.74
C LYS A 23 -2.84 7.75 20.10
N ASP A 24 -3.94 7.87 19.38
CA ASP A 24 -5.12 6.99 19.52
C ASP A 24 -5.14 5.91 18.44
N LEU A 25 -4.89 6.29 17.17
CA LEU A 25 -4.94 5.39 16.02
C LEU A 25 -3.86 4.32 16.08
N VAL A 26 -2.63 4.69 16.45
CA VAL A 26 -1.50 3.74 16.52
C VAL A 26 -1.73 2.65 17.56
N PRO A 27 -2.11 2.94 18.81
CA PRO A 27 -2.44 1.89 19.79
C PRO A 27 -3.57 0.96 19.35
N MET A 28 -4.59 1.47 18.63
CA MET A 28 -5.69 0.63 18.12
C MET A 28 -5.16 -0.40 17.11
N ALA A 29 -4.33 0.02 16.13
CA ALA A 29 -3.73 -0.90 15.16
C ALA A 29 -2.77 -1.89 15.81
N TYR A 30 -1.94 -1.43 16.76
CA TYR A 30 -1.03 -2.27 17.53
C TYR A 30 -1.77 -3.31 18.38
N ALA A 31 -2.83 -2.92 19.08
CA ALA A 31 -3.61 -3.84 19.90
C ALA A 31 -4.24 -4.96 19.08
N GLU A 32 -4.76 -4.64 17.89
CA GLU A 32 -5.28 -5.66 16.98
C GLU A 32 -4.15 -6.56 16.44
N ALA A 33 -2.98 -6.01 16.10
CA ALA A 33 -1.84 -6.80 15.65
C ALA A 33 -1.39 -7.81 16.72
N VAL A 34 -1.34 -7.39 17.99
CA VAL A 34 -1.05 -8.26 19.14
C VAL A 34 -2.14 -9.32 19.35
N ALA A 35 -3.42 -8.93 19.23
CA ALA A 35 -4.56 -9.85 19.39
C ALA A 35 -4.57 -10.93 18.29
N ASN A 36 -4.04 -10.64 17.11
CA ASN A 36 -3.95 -11.57 15.98
C ASN A 36 -2.71 -12.48 16.02
N VAL A 37 -1.90 -12.42 17.07
CA VAL A 37 -0.83 -13.40 17.30
C VAL A 37 -1.43 -14.64 17.97
N ASP A 38 -1.54 -15.74 17.24
CA ASP A 38 -2.32 -16.94 17.68
C ASP A 38 -1.96 -17.46 19.06
N LYS A 39 -0.66 -17.45 19.42
CA LYS A 39 -0.15 -17.96 20.72
C LYS A 39 0.18 -16.82 21.70
N GLY A 40 -0.15 -15.57 21.32
CA GLY A 40 0.14 -14.36 22.09
C GLY A 40 1.61 -13.89 21.92
N ILE A 41 1.84 -12.66 22.33
CA ILE A 41 3.17 -12.03 22.38
C ILE A 41 3.20 -11.02 23.53
N GLN A 42 4.33 -10.95 24.24
CA GLN A 42 4.56 -9.91 25.23
C GLN A 42 5.26 -8.71 24.58
N LYS A 43 4.93 -7.50 25.02
CA LYS A 43 5.56 -6.28 24.53
C LYS A 43 7.10 -6.31 24.65
N SER A 44 7.61 -6.90 25.72
CA SER A 44 9.05 -7.07 25.98
C SER A 44 9.78 -8.02 25.02
N GLU A 45 9.04 -8.74 24.18
CA GLU A 45 9.64 -9.61 23.15
C GLU A 45 9.89 -8.84 21.82
N ILE A 46 9.37 -7.62 21.70
CA ILE A 46 9.65 -6.73 20.57
C ILE A 46 10.98 -6.05 20.80
N GLU A 47 11.93 -6.23 19.89
CA GLU A 47 13.32 -5.78 20.05
C GLU A 47 13.62 -4.48 19.32
N ALA A 48 12.82 -4.12 18.31
CA ALA A 48 12.95 -2.87 17.57
C ALA A 48 11.63 -2.52 16.88
N ALA A 49 11.44 -1.25 16.50
CA ALA A 49 10.27 -0.82 15.73
C ALA A 49 10.64 0.12 14.57
N TRP A 50 9.88 0.00 13.47
CA TRP A 50 9.91 0.92 12.34
C TRP A 50 8.58 1.65 12.23
N PHE A 51 8.65 2.98 12.10
CA PHE A 51 7.48 3.82 11.97
C PHE A 51 7.44 4.52 10.61
N GLY A 52 6.49 4.15 9.77
CA GLY A 52 6.21 4.79 8.49
C GLY A 52 5.21 5.93 8.66
N GLU A 53 5.63 7.16 8.38
CA GLU A 53 4.78 8.35 8.44
C GLU A 53 5.24 9.38 7.41
N LEU A 54 4.32 9.89 6.61
CA LEU A 54 4.58 10.96 5.65
C LEU A 54 4.24 12.33 6.24
N SER A 55 3.00 12.50 6.70
CA SER A 55 2.44 13.77 7.15
C SER A 55 2.65 13.94 8.66
N THR A 56 3.84 14.37 9.05
CA THR A 56 4.15 14.56 10.48
C THR A 56 3.54 15.86 11.01
N THR A 57 2.64 15.73 11.97
CA THR A 57 2.11 16.83 12.77
C THR A 57 2.80 16.97 14.12
N ASP A 58 3.54 15.92 14.55
CA ASP A 58 4.08 15.81 15.90
C ASP A 58 5.60 16.11 16.01
N GLY A 59 6.27 16.44 14.92
CA GLY A 59 7.68 16.91 14.91
C GLY A 59 8.74 15.88 15.20
N PHE A 60 8.49 14.84 16.01
CA PHE A 60 9.42 13.74 16.32
C PHE A 60 8.72 12.39 16.30
N PRO A 61 8.34 11.87 15.12
CA PRO A 61 7.49 10.70 14.98
C PRO A 61 7.98 9.44 15.71
N SER A 62 9.26 9.10 15.61
CA SER A 62 9.80 7.90 16.27
C SER A 62 9.74 7.98 17.80
N GLY A 63 9.99 9.15 18.37
CA GLY A 63 9.84 9.37 19.82
C GLY A 63 8.37 9.33 20.26
N ILE A 64 7.48 9.92 19.46
CA ILE A 64 6.03 9.84 19.70
C ILE A 64 5.53 8.40 19.67
N LEU A 65 5.97 7.58 18.72
CA LEU A 65 5.64 6.17 18.69
C LEU A 65 6.12 5.43 19.94
N ALA A 66 7.40 5.67 20.32
CA ALA A 66 8.00 5.04 21.49
C ALA A 66 7.21 5.38 22.77
N ASP A 67 6.88 6.66 22.99
CA ASP A 67 6.07 7.10 24.11
C ASP A 67 4.65 6.50 24.08
N THR A 68 3.99 6.55 22.91
CA THR A 68 2.60 6.13 22.76
C THR A 68 2.38 4.65 23.03
N LEU A 69 3.34 3.81 22.62
CA LEU A 69 3.30 2.37 22.83
C LEU A 69 4.12 1.90 24.05
N ASP A 70 4.74 2.85 24.77
CA ASP A 70 5.67 2.55 25.89
C ASP A 70 6.74 1.53 25.45
N LEU A 71 7.45 1.88 24.35
CA LEU A 71 8.54 1.12 23.74
C LEU A 71 9.88 1.87 23.92
N THR A 72 10.09 2.46 25.11
CA THR A 72 11.22 3.37 25.37
C THR A 72 12.56 2.63 25.54
N ASP A 73 12.52 1.32 25.75
CA ASP A 73 13.72 0.49 25.95
C ASP A 73 14.26 -0.13 24.64
N ILE A 74 13.62 0.13 23.50
CA ILE A 74 14.03 -0.42 22.20
C ILE A 74 14.24 0.70 21.17
N PRO A 75 15.07 0.49 20.13
CA PRO A 75 15.23 1.46 19.05
C PRO A 75 13.96 1.57 18.20
N VAL A 76 13.57 2.82 17.92
CA VAL A 76 12.48 3.15 17.00
C VAL A 76 13.02 4.00 15.86
N THR A 77 12.82 3.58 14.62
CA THR A 77 13.32 4.26 13.42
C THR A 77 12.17 4.74 12.55
N ARG A 78 12.15 6.04 12.20
CA ARG A 78 11.23 6.56 11.18
C ARG A 78 11.69 6.19 9.78
N VAL A 79 10.74 5.79 8.93
CA VAL A 79 10.91 5.57 7.49
C VAL A 79 10.00 6.52 6.74
N GLU A 80 10.52 7.11 5.64
CA GLU A 80 9.73 7.93 4.73
C GLU A 80 10.18 7.72 3.28
N ASN A 81 9.25 7.39 2.40
CA ASN A 81 9.37 7.28 0.94
C ASN A 81 8.01 7.62 0.29
N ALA A 82 7.45 8.79 0.66
CA ALA A 82 6.13 9.25 0.24
C ALA A 82 5.07 8.14 0.44
N CYS A 83 4.19 7.89 -0.54
CA CYS A 83 3.15 6.88 -0.42
C CYS A 83 3.68 5.42 -0.38
N ALA A 84 4.95 5.17 -0.67
CA ALA A 84 5.60 3.86 -0.53
C ALA A 84 6.16 3.61 0.89
N THR A 85 6.04 4.58 1.80
CA THR A 85 6.58 4.58 3.15
C THR A 85 6.26 3.30 3.93
N GLY A 86 4.99 2.91 3.98
CA GLY A 86 4.58 1.74 4.78
C GLY A 86 5.20 0.43 4.30
N ASN A 87 5.23 0.20 2.99
CA ASN A 87 5.82 -1.01 2.41
C ASN A 87 7.36 -1.01 2.55
N ASP A 88 8.01 0.18 2.44
CA ASP A 88 9.44 0.28 2.71
C ASP A 88 9.77 0.09 4.20
N ALA A 89 8.91 0.52 5.12
CA ALA A 89 9.06 0.23 6.54
C ALA A 89 9.01 -1.29 6.81
N VAL A 90 8.08 -2.02 6.17
CA VAL A 90 8.05 -3.50 6.22
C VAL A 90 9.35 -4.09 5.67
N ARG A 91 9.83 -3.61 4.51
CA ARG A 91 11.11 -4.06 3.94
C ARG A 91 12.28 -3.83 4.91
N ASN A 92 12.33 -2.70 5.61
CA ASN A 92 13.37 -2.41 6.61
C ASN A 92 13.30 -3.38 7.79
N GLY A 93 12.11 -3.67 8.33
CA GLY A 93 11.92 -4.68 9.37
C GLY A 93 12.37 -6.08 8.92
N VAL A 94 12.01 -6.47 7.69
CA VAL A 94 12.46 -7.74 7.09
C VAL A 94 13.98 -7.81 6.99
N MET A 95 14.65 -6.74 6.52
CA MET A 95 16.11 -6.72 6.43
C MET A 95 16.77 -6.81 7.81
N ALA A 96 16.22 -6.18 8.83
CA ALA A 96 16.74 -6.22 10.18
C ALA A 96 16.70 -7.64 10.78
N ILE A 97 15.61 -8.36 10.62
CA ILE A 97 15.51 -9.77 11.03
C ILE A 97 16.40 -10.67 10.16
N ALA A 98 16.36 -10.50 8.83
CA ALA A 98 17.14 -11.32 7.90
C ALA A 98 18.65 -11.18 8.09
N SER A 99 19.12 -10.02 8.62
CA SER A 99 20.51 -9.80 8.98
C SER A 99 20.95 -10.52 10.27
N GLY A 100 19.99 -10.99 11.09
CA GLY A 100 20.22 -11.60 12.39
C GLY A 100 20.40 -10.59 13.53
N MET A 101 20.09 -9.31 13.29
CA MET A 101 20.20 -8.27 14.33
C MET A 101 19.06 -8.37 15.36
N TYR A 102 17.87 -8.77 14.93
CA TYR A 102 16.68 -8.92 15.75
C TYR A 102 15.94 -10.23 15.42
N ASP A 103 15.19 -10.74 16.39
CA ASP A 103 14.34 -11.89 16.22
C ASP A 103 12.87 -11.51 16.01
N VAL A 104 12.41 -10.46 16.69
CA VAL A 104 11.03 -9.95 16.61
C VAL A 104 11.04 -8.44 16.50
N VAL A 105 10.32 -7.92 15.50
CA VAL A 105 10.20 -6.47 15.31
C VAL A 105 8.76 -6.05 15.02
N LEU A 106 8.44 -4.82 15.39
CA LEU A 106 7.18 -4.17 15.08
C LEU A 106 7.37 -3.20 13.90
N VAL A 107 6.44 -3.23 12.96
CA VAL A 107 6.34 -2.19 11.91
C VAL A 107 4.98 -1.54 12.03
N VAL A 108 4.95 -0.23 12.17
CA VAL A 108 3.74 0.59 12.23
C VAL A 108 3.77 1.59 11.10
N GLY A 109 2.62 1.82 10.49
CA GLY A 109 2.40 2.92 9.56
C GLY A 109 1.19 3.73 9.98
N ALA A 110 1.28 5.06 9.95
CA ALA A 110 0.15 5.92 10.26
C ALA A 110 0.26 7.26 9.55
N ASP A 111 -0.87 7.88 9.28
CA ASP A 111 -0.97 9.30 8.92
C ASP A 111 -2.27 9.89 9.41
N LYS A 112 -2.20 11.17 9.78
CA LYS A 112 -3.31 12.01 10.17
C LYS A 112 -3.35 13.22 9.23
N VAL A 113 -4.26 13.19 8.24
CA VAL A 113 -4.27 14.14 7.13
C VAL A 113 -5.55 14.96 7.02
N ARG A 114 -6.60 14.61 7.78
CA ARG A 114 -7.91 15.25 7.70
C ARG A 114 -8.09 16.44 8.65
N GLU A 115 -7.02 16.91 9.27
CA GLU A 115 -7.04 18.13 10.12
C GLU A 115 -7.09 19.42 9.28
N THR A 116 -6.67 19.37 8.03
CA THR A 116 -6.64 20.52 7.13
C THR A 116 -7.53 20.32 5.91
N SER A 117 -7.75 21.38 5.13
CA SER A 117 -8.48 21.26 3.87
C SER A 117 -7.72 20.40 2.87
N SER A 118 -8.43 19.71 1.97
CA SER A 118 -7.81 18.88 0.94
C SER A 118 -6.78 19.64 0.10
N ASN A 119 -7.03 20.92 -0.20
CA ASN A 119 -6.07 21.73 -0.93
C ASN A 119 -4.79 21.96 -0.14
N THR A 120 -4.91 22.31 1.16
CA THR A 120 -3.74 22.48 2.04
C THR A 120 -2.91 21.20 2.10
N THR A 121 -3.54 20.07 2.35
CA THR A 121 -2.87 18.75 2.41
C THR A 121 -2.13 18.44 1.10
N PHE A 122 -2.74 18.67 -0.05
CA PHE A 122 -2.06 18.42 -1.34
C PHE A 122 -0.84 19.32 -1.56
N TRP A 123 -0.89 20.59 -1.11
CA TRP A 123 0.26 21.47 -1.19
C TRP A 123 1.38 21.07 -0.22
N GLU A 124 1.05 20.70 1.00
CA GLU A 124 1.99 20.19 1.98
C GLU A 124 2.69 18.91 1.48
N TRP A 125 1.92 17.96 0.95
CA TRP A 125 2.49 16.75 0.34
C TRP A 125 3.34 17.06 -0.88
N ALA A 126 2.95 18.03 -1.71
CA ALA A 126 3.76 18.45 -2.83
C ALA A 126 5.12 19.02 -2.37
N ALA A 127 5.15 19.81 -1.31
CA ALA A 127 6.39 20.33 -0.75
C ALA A 127 7.29 19.24 -0.16
N MET A 128 6.70 18.19 0.44
CA MET A 128 7.45 17.08 1.04
C MET A 128 7.94 16.03 0.03
N THR A 129 7.26 15.88 -1.11
CA THR A 129 7.48 14.72 -1.99
C THR A 129 8.01 15.07 -3.39
N ARG A 130 8.30 16.35 -3.68
CA ARG A 130 8.76 16.83 -5.00
C ARG A 130 10.03 17.64 -4.91
N ASP A 131 10.61 17.92 -6.07
CA ASP A 131 11.67 18.93 -6.15
C ASP A 131 11.10 20.32 -5.92
N ASN A 132 11.59 20.97 -4.85
CA ASN A 132 11.07 22.26 -4.40
C ASN A 132 11.54 23.45 -5.25
N ALA A 133 12.55 23.23 -6.08
CA ALA A 133 13.08 24.28 -6.96
C ALA A 133 12.36 24.33 -8.31
N TRP A 134 11.91 23.18 -8.82
CA TRP A 134 11.37 23.06 -10.19
C TRP A 134 9.93 22.56 -10.24
N ASP A 135 9.60 21.43 -9.60
CA ASP A 135 8.28 20.82 -9.75
C ASP A 135 7.23 21.43 -8.81
N TYR A 136 7.60 21.73 -7.56
CA TYR A 136 6.67 22.34 -6.60
C TYR A 136 6.13 23.71 -7.04
N PRO A 137 6.96 24.66 -7.54
CA PRO A 137 6.47 25.96 -7.96
C PRO A 137 5.51 25.91 -9.16
N LEU A 138 5.51 24.82 -9.94
CA LEU A 138 4.60 24.62 -11.07
C LEU A 138 3.21 24.12 -10.64
N GLY A 139 3.00 23.87 -9.35
CA GLY A 139 1.71 23.42 -8.84
C GLY A 139 1.40 21.95 -9.10
N LEU A 140 2.40 21.10 -9.31
CA LEU A 140 2.24 19.68 -9.58
C LEU A 140 1.83 18.93 -8.30
N VAL A 141 0.61 19.10 -7.82
CA VAL A 141 0.02 18.30 -6.74
C VAL A 141 -0.21 16.85 -7.21
N ALA A 142 -0.49 15.92 -6.28
CA ALA A 142 -0.57 14.49 -6.59
C ALA A 142 -1.50 14.15 -7.78
N PRO A 143 -2.75 14.64 -7.86
CA PRO A 143 -3.61 14.36 -9.02
C PRO A 143 -2.98 14.80 -10.36
N ALA A 144 -2.44 16.02 -10.42
CA ALA A 144 -1.82 16.53 -11.65
C ALA A 144 -0.60 15.74 -12.07
N ASN A 145 0.20 15.30 -11.10
CA ASN A 145 1.38 14.49 -11.35
C ASN A 145 1.05 13.15 -12.03
N PHE A 146 0.10 12.40 -11.48
CA PHE A 146 -0.30 11.11 -12.04
C PHE A 146 -1.10 11.27 -13.34
N ALA A 147 -1.84 12.38 -13.49
CA ALA A 147 -2.58 12.69 -14.71
C ALA A 147 -1.67 12.80 -15.93
N LEU A 148 -0.44 13.33 -15.80
CA LEU A 148 0.53 13.39 -16.89
C LEU A 148 0.85 12.00 -17.44
N HIS A 149 1.10 11.02 -16.56
CA HIS A 149 1.35 9.63 -16.92
C HIS A 149 0.12 8.98 -17.57
N VAL A 150 -1.03 9.10 -16.93
CA VAL A 150 -2.25 8.44 -17.39
C VAL A 150 -2.75 9.04 -18.71
N ASN A 151 -2.67 10.36 -18.90
CA ASN A 151 -2.97 10.98 -20.21
C ASN A 151 -2.07 10.43 -21.33
N ARG A 152 -0.78 10.31 -21.04
CA ARG A 152 0.15 9.76 -22.03
C ARG A 152 -0.17 8.29 -22.32
N TYR A 153 -0.45 7.50 -21.29
CA TYR A 153 -0.83 6.10 -21.45
C TYR A 153 -2.12 5.92 -22.26
N LEU A 154 -3.16 6.69 -21.97
CA LEU A 154 -4.42 6.66 -22.74
C LEU A 154 -4.26 7.11 -24.19
N HIS A 155 -3.29 7.99 -24.46
CA HIS A 155 -2.99 8.42 -25.83
C HIS A 155 -2.29 7.33 -26.67
N GLU A 156 -1.46 6.50 -26.04
CA GLU A 156 -0.64 5.48 -26.73
C GLU A 156 -1.26 4.07 -26.71
N SER A 157 -2.23 3.83 -25.81
CA SER A 157 -2.87 2.52 -25.63
C SER A 157 -4.32 2.54 -26.13
N PRO A 158 -4.95 1.36 -26.32
CA PRO A 158 -6.39 1.26 -26.57
C PRO A 158 -7.28 1.59 -25.35
N ALA A 159 -6.68 1.76 -24.17
CA ALA A 159 -7.44 2.09 -22.96
C ALA A 159 -8.11 3.46 -23.04
N THR A 160 -9.25 3.60 -22.37
CA THR A 160 -10.10 4.80 -22.40
C THR A 160 -10.48 5.22 -20.98
N LYS A 161 -11.12 6.36 -20.80
CA LYS A 161 -11.72 6.78 -19.53
C LYS A 161 -12.73 5.78 -18.97
N GLU A 162 -13.37 5.02 -19.82
CA GLU A 162 -14.33 3.98 -19.43
C GLU A 162 -13.63 2.87 -18.65
N HIS A 163 -12.44 2.45 -19.06
CA HIS A 163 -11.63 1.48 -18.31
C HIS A 163 -11.22 2.03 -16.94
N LEU A 164 -10.91 3.33 -16.82
CA LEU A 164 -10.66 3.98 -15.53
C LEU A 164 -11.91 3.89 -14.63
N ALA A 165 -13.07 4.22 -15.18
CA ALA A 165 -14.35 4.12 -14.47
C ALA A 165 -14.67 2.67 -14.03
N MET A 166 -14.36 1.68 -14.85
CA MET A 166 -14.55 0.25 -14.51
C MET A 166 -13.65 -0.17 -13.33
N VAL A 167 -12.42 0.34 -13.24
CA VAL A 167 -11.53 0.15 -12.07
C VAL A 167 -12.16 0.76 -10.82
N ALA A 168 -12.68 1.99 -10.90
CA ALA A 168 -13.37 2.63 -9.77
C ALA A 168 -14.57 1.78 -9.30
N VAL A 169 -15.41 1.32 -10.24
CA VAL A 169 -16.58 0.47 -9.93
C VAL A 169 -16.17 -0.81 -9.22
N LYS A 170 -15.12 -1.50 -9.69
CA LYS A 170 -14.60 -2.70 -9.04
C LYS A 170 -14.15 -2.41 -7.60
N ASN A 171 -13.36 -1.35 -7.38
CA ASN A 171 -12.84 -1.04 -6.05
C ASN A 171 -13.95 -0.67 -5.07
N HIS A 172 -14.97 0.10 -5.50
CA HIS A 172 -16.17 0.34 -4.68
C HIS A 172 -16.95 -0.95 -4.38
N PHE A 173 -17.11 -1.84 -5.37
CA PHE A 173 -17.77 -3.13 -5.15
C PHE A 173 -17.04 -4.02 -4.14
N HIS A 174 -15.71 -4.09 -4.22
CA HIS A 174 -14.90 -4.83 -3.25
C HIS A 174 -14.99 -4.23 -1.84
N ALA A 175 -14.97 -2.89 -1.73
CA ALA A 175 -15.04 -2.18 -0.45
C ALA A 175 -16.34 -2.43 0.35
N LEU A 176 -17.43 -2.82 -0.32
CA LEU A 176 -18.69 -3.13 0.37
C LEU A 176 -18.54 -4.20 1.45
N LYS A 177 -17.67 -5.18 1.20
CA LYS A 177 -17.42 -6.28 2.13
C LYS A 177 -16.39 -5.96 3.20
N ASN A 178 -15.54 -4.93 2.99
CA ASN A 178 -14.49 -4.58 3.94
C ASN A 178 -15.01 -3.57 4.99
N PRO A 179 -15.20 -3.98 6.27
CA PRO A 179 -15.71 -3.09 7.32
C PRO A 179 -14.75 -1.92 7.63
N LYS A 180 -13.48 -2.02 7.24
CA LYS A 180 -12.45 -1.00 7.47
C LYS A 180 -12.30 -0.02 6.30
N ALA A 181 -13.06 -0.21 5.22
CA ALA A 181 -13.05 0.69 4.06
C ALA A 181 -13.89 1.95 4.32
N GLN A 182 -13.36 3.10 3.84
CA GLN A 182 -14.00 4.42 4.01
C GLN A 182 -15.24 4.58 3.11
N LEU A 183 -15.16 4.17 1.82
CA LEU A 183 -16.22 4.37 0.84
C LEU A 183 -16.93 3.06 0.52
N ARG A 184 -17.93 2.71 1.34
CA ARG A 184 -18.66 1.45 1.28
C ARG A 184 -20.01 1.62 0.59
N TYR A 185 -20.00 2.01 -0.68
CA TYR A 185 -21.19 2.13 -1.53
C TYR A 185 -20.87 1.82 -2.98
N GLU A 186 -21.84 1.31 -3.71
CA GLU A 186 -21.71 1.03 -5.13
C GLU A 186 -21.79 2.30 -5.98
N ILE A 187 -21.08 2.27 -7.10
CA ILE A 187 -21.19 3.25 -8.17
C ILE A 187 -21.32 2.54 -9.51
N THR A 188 -21.83 3.24 -10.52
CA THR A 188 -21.87 2.73 -11.90
C THR A 188 -20.80 3.41 -12.75
N VAL A 189 -20.51 2.82 -13.92
CA VAL A 189 -19.58 3.41 -14.90
C VAL A 189 -20.09 4.79 -15.34
N GLU A 190 -21.39 4.94 -15.57
CA GLU A 190 -22.02 6.21 -15.97
C GLU A 190 -21.85 7.29 -14.88
N GLN A 191 -22.03 6.91 -13.61
CA GLN A 191 -21.80 7.81 -12.48
C GLN A 191 -20.35 8.25 -12.39
N ALA A 192 -19.40 7.31 -12.59
CA ALA A 192 -17.98 7.61 -12.55
C ALA A 192 -17.57 8.56 -13.70
N LEU A 193 -18.07 8.33 -14.91
CA LEU A 193 -17.80 9.17 -16.08
C LEU A 193 -18.45 10.57 -15.99
N ALA A 194 -19.61 10.67 -15.34
CA ALA A 194 -20.34 11.94 -15.16
C ALA A 194 -19.83 12.77 -13.97
N ALA A 195 -18.90 12.25 -13.18
CA ALA A 195 -18.38 12.93 -12.00
C ALA A 195 -17.58 14.20 -12.36
N PRO A 196 -17.58 15.22 -11.48
CA PRO A 196 -16.78 16.43 -11.71
C PRO A 196 -15.31 16.12 -11.98
N ILE A 197 -14.73 16.79 -12.96
CA ILE A 197 -13.30 16.65 -13.29
C ILE A 197 -12.45 17.30 -12.19
N VAL A 198 -11.47 16.54 -11.68
CA VAL A 198 -10.43 17.03 -10.77
C VAL A 198 -9.25 17.57 -11.57
N VAL A 199 -8.73 16.76 -12.49
CA VAL A 199 -7.70 17.11 -13.48
C VAL A 199 -7.75 16.06 -14.59
N GLU A 200 -7.83 16.49 -15.86
CA GLU A 200 -7.90 15.52 -16.97
C GLU A 200 -6.72 14.52 -16.95
N PRO A 201 -6.96 13.17 -17.02
CA PRO A 201 -8.25 12.53 -17.35
C PRO A 201 -9.11 12.18 -16.13
N PHE A 202 -8.74 12.55 -14.91
CA PHE A 202 -9.37 12.11 -13.67
C PHE A 202 -10.61 12.91 -13.30
N GLY A 203 -11.74 12.23 -13.11
CA GLY A 203 -12.89 12.70 -12.37
C GLY A 203 -12.78 12.37 -10.87
N LEU A 204 -13.76 12.78 -10.10
CA LEU A 204 -13.78 12.56 -8.64
C LEU A 204 -13.67 11.09 -8.26
N TYR A 205 -14.34 10.20 -9.01
CA TYR A 205 -14.28 8.75 -8.73
C TYR A 205 -12.99 8.08 -9.21
N ASP A 206 -12.14 8.77 -9.95
CA ASP A 206 -10.80 8.27 -10.27
C ASP A 206 -9.80 8.50 -9.15
N CYS A 207 -10.11 9.39 -8.20
CA CYS A 207 -9.22 9.80 -7.12
C CYS A 207 -9.52 9.06 -5.82
N THR A 208 -8.48 8.68 -5.07
CA THR A 208 -8.63 8.15 -3.70
C THR A 208 -9.10 9.26 -2.75
N PRO A 209 -9.92 8.94 -1.72
CA PRO A 209 -10.20 9.88 -0.66
C PRO A 209 -8.95 10.11 0.21
N GLN A 210 -8.84 11.28 0.80
CA GLN A 210 -7.90 11.52 1.89
C GLN A 210 -8.43 10.84 3.16
N SER A 211 -7.55 10.13 3.84
CA SER A 211 -7.92 9.29 4.98
C SER A 211 -6.91 9.39 6.10
N ASP A 212 -7.41 9.37 7.32
CA ASP A 212 -6.64 9.11 8.52
C ASP A 212 -6.62 7.60 8.79
N GLY A 213 -5.58 7.10 9.43
CA GLY A 213 -5.54 5.71 9.87
C GLY A 213 -4.15 5.21 10.21
N ALA A 214 -4.12 4.04 10.84
CA ALA A 214 -2.90 3.33 11.21
C ALA A 214 -3.01 1.84 10.88
N ALA A 215 -1.87 1.21 10.63
CA ALA A 215 -1.73 -0.23 10.50
C ALA A 215 -0.43 -0.70 11.16
N ALA A 216 -0.40 -1.93 11.64
CA ALA A 216 0.74 -2.54 12.29
C ALA A 216 0.92 -3.99 11.86
N VAL A 217 2.18 -4.44 11.72
CA VAL A 217 2.52 -5.84 11.55
C VAL A 217 3.66 -6.21 12.50
N ILE A 218 3.58 -7.42 13.04
CA ILE A 218 4.63 -8.00 13.88
C ILE A 218 5.35 -9.05 13.03
N LEU A 219 6.66 -8.85 12.85
CA LEU A 219 7.52 -9.74 12.10
C LEU A 219 8.36 -10.59 13.05
N ALA A 220 8.51 -11.87 12.73
CA ALA A 220 9.34 -12.79 13.49
C ALA A 220 10.28 -13.58 12.58
N ALA A 221 11.46 -13.91 13.11
CA ALA A 221 12.42 -14.77 12.45
C ALA A 221 11.94 -16.22 12.44
N GLU A 222 12.37 -17.00 11.42
CA GLU A 222 12.03 -18.41 11.28
C GLU A 222 12.38 -19.27 12.49
N ASP A 223 13.43 -18.90 13.24
CA ASP A 223 13.92 -19.65 14.39
C ASP A 223 13.03 -19.50 15.63
N VAL A 224 12.17 -18.49 15.67
CA VAL A 224 11.29 -18.20 16.81
C VAL A 224 9.80 -18.15 16.44
N VAL A 225 9.46 -18.21 15.16
CA VAL A 225 8.09 -18.04 14.64
C VAL A 225 7.09 -19.01 15.30
N ASP A 226 7.50 -20.26 15.58
CA ASP A 226 6.65 -21.30 16.18
C ASP A 226 6.20 -20.96 17.61
N ARG A 227 6.83 -19.96 18.26
CA ARG A 227 6.37 -19.44 19.55
C ARG A 227 5.08 -18.63 19.43
N TYR A 228 4.81 -18.08 18.26
CA TYR A 228 3.75 -17.10 18.03
C TYR A 228 2.57 -17.64 17.23
N THR A 229 2.83 -18.52 16.26
CA THR A 229 1.77 -19.06 15.39
C THR A 229 2.16 -20.38 14.74
N ASP A 230 1.13 -21.20 14.44
CA ASP A 230 1.26 -22.39 13.59
C ASP A 230 0.90 -22.09 12.11
N ARG A 231 0.44 -20.87 11.81
CA ARG A 231 0.01 -20.40 10.48
C ARG A 231 0.73 -19.08 10.11
N PRO A 232 2.07 -19.10 10.01
CA PRO A 232 2.82 -17.89 9.67
C PRO A 232 2.55 -17.47 8.23
N VAL A 233 2.55 -16.15 7.98
CA VAL A 233 2.56 -15.60 6.62
C VAL A 233 3.99 -15.17 6.29
N TRP A 234 4.64 -15.93 5.43
CA TRP A 234 6.06 -15.73 5.09
C TRP A 234 6.26 -14.54 4.16
N VAL A 235 7.25 -13.72 4.45
CA VAL A 235 7.74 -12.71 3.52
C VAL A 235 8.77 -13.37 2.60
N ARG A 236 8.31 -13.75 1.40
CA ARG A 236 9.12 -14.45 0.40
C ARG A 236 10.09 -13.53 -0.34
N GLY A 237 9.69 -12.28 -0.53
CA GLY A 237 10.52 -11.33 -1.25
C GLY A 237 10.13 -9.88 -0.99
N VAL A 238 11.13 -9.02 -1.01
CA VAL A 238 10.96 -7.57 -0.92
C VAL A 238 11.79 -6.88 -1.99
N GLY A 239 11.27 -5.83 -2.58
CA GLY A 239 11.95 -5.04 -3.60
C GLY A 239 11.63 -3.56 -3.46
N ILE A 240 12.61 -2.73 -3.80
CA ILE A 240 12.42 -1.28 -3.95
C ILE A 240 13.07 -0.83 -5.25
N GLY A 241 12.43 0.08 -5.94
CA GLY A 241 12.93 0.70 -7.17
C GLY A 241 12.86 2.21 -7.08
N MET A 242 13.78 2.88 -7.75
CA MET A 242 13.83 4.35 -7.83
C MET A 242 13.81 4.81 -9.29
N ASP A 243 13.34 6.04 -9.51
CA ASP A 243 13.39 6.76 -10.79
C ASP A 243 13.66 8.25 -10.54
N ARG A 244 13.74 9.02 -11.62
CA ARG A 244 13.88 10.46 -11.57
C ARG A 244 12.69 11.11 -10.86
N VAL A 245 12.94 12.05 -9.96
CA VAL A 245 11.91 12.83 -9.29
C VAL A 245 11.25 13.80 -10.28
N MET A 246 12.07 14.55 -11.03
CA MET A 246 11.59 15.56 -11.97
C MET A 246 11.03 14.94 -13.25
N HIS A 247 9.82 15.33 -13.65
CA HIS A 247 9.10 14.79 -14.81
C HIS A 247 9.85 14.97 -16.12
N GLN A 248 10.49 16.13 -16.32
CA GLN A 248 11.26 16.43 -17.53
C GLN A 248 12.47 15.50 -17.73
N HIS A 249 12.85 14.73 -16.72
CA HIS A 249 13.95 13.77 -16.79
C HIS A 249 13.48 12.31 -16.92
N LYS A 250 12.16 12.06 -16.89
CA LYS A 250 11.61 10.71 -17.09
C LYS A 250 11.73 10.31 -18.57
N GLN A 251 12.11 9.06 -18.79
CA GLN A 251 12.32 8.55 -20.15
C GLN A 251 11.02 8.05 -20.80
N ASP A 252 10.10 7.55 -19.99
CA ASP A 252 8.82 7.01 -20.44
C ASP A 252 7.74 7.40 -19.42
N MET A 253 6.64 7.96 -19.91
CA MET A 253 5.51 8.41 -19.10
C MET A 253 4.33 7.42 -19.13
N THR A 254 4.47 6.28 -19.82
CA THR A 254 3.42 5.25 -19.92
C THR A 254 3.68 4.03 -19.05
N THR A 255 4.68 4.08 -18.18
CA THR A 255 5.11 3.06 -17.24
C THR A 255 5.65 3.71 -15.97
N PHE A 256 5.75 2.95 -14.91
CA PHE A 256 6.43 3.31 -13.67
C PHE A 256 7.69 2.46 -13.51
N PRO A 257 8.84 2.88 -14.06
CA PRO A 257 10.09 2.08 -14.02
C PRO A 257 10.50 1.62 -12.62
N PRO A 258 10.25 2.37 -11.52
CA PRO A 258 10.50 1.88 -10.17
C PRO A 258 9.65 0.65 -9.81
N THR A 259 8.38 0.58 -10.27
CA THR A 259 7.52 -0.60 -10.07
C THR A 259 8.10 -1.84 -10.74
N VAL A 260 8.51 -1.71 -12.01
CA VAL A 260 9.15 -2.81 -12.75
C VAL A 260 10.41 -3.33 -12.04
N ARG A 261 11.26 -2.41 -11.53
CA ARG A 261 12.48 -2.77 -10.80
C ARG A 261 12.17 -3.43 -9.46
N ALA A 262 11.24 -2.88 -8.68
CA ALA A 262 10.84 -3.41 -7.38
C ALA A 262 10.20 -4.80 -7.51
N ALA A 263 9.27 -4.98 -8.47
CA ALA A 263 8.62 -6.24 -8.75
C ALA A 263 9.62 -7.31 -9.16
N LYS A 264 10.51 -6.99 -10.10
CA LYS A 264 11.57 -7.92 -10.54
C LYS A 264 12.48 -8.37 -9.39
N ALA A 265 12.84 -7.44 -8.49
CA ALA A 265 13.69 -7.76 -7.34
C ALA A 265 12.96 -8.65 -6.33
N ALA A 266 11.71 -8.31 -5.97
CA ALA A 266 10.90 -9.06 -5.02
C ALA A 266 10.57 -10.46 -5.54
N MET A 267 10.10 -10.58 -6.79
CA MET A 267 9.79 -11.86 -7.43
C MET A 267 11.03 -12.76 -7.56
N LYS A 268 12.18 -12.19 -7.94
CA LYS A 268 13.45 -12.93 -7.98
C LYS A 268 13.84 -13.48 -6.61
N MET A 269 13.67 -12.69 -5.55
CA MET A 269 13.97 -13.11 -4.18
C MET A 269 13.01 -14.20 -3.72
N ALA A 270 11.72 -14.07 -4.07
CA ALA A 270 10.68 -15.04 -3.74
C ALA A 270 10.75 -16.34 -4.57
N GLY A 271 11.44 -16.32 -5.71
CA GLY A 271 11.46 -17.45 -6.65
C GLY A 271 10.14 -17.64 -7.41
N VAL A 272 9.37 -16.57 -7.62
CA VAL A 272 8.06 -16.59 -8.28
C VAL A 272 8.05 -15.70 -9.53
N THR A 273 7.05 -15.93 -10.37
CA THR A 273 6.73 -15.12 -11.56
C THR A 273 5.39 -14.42 -11.38
N PRO A 274 5.00 -13.43 -12.21
CA PRO A 274 3.68 -12.81 -12.13
C PRO A 274 2.52 -13.80 -12.20
N LYS A 275 2.71 -14.96 -12.84
CA LYS A 275 1.67 -16.01 -12.99
C LYS A 275 1.42 -16.82 -11.72
N ASP A 276 2.34 -16.74 -10.77
CA ASP A 276 2.24 -17.44 -9.48
C ASP A 276 1.52 -16.60 -8.42
N ILE A 277 1.16 -15.34 -8.75
CA ILE A 277 0.47 -14.43 -7.83
C ILE A 277 -1.03 -14.72 -7.87
N ASP A 278 -1.59 -15.15 -6.74
CA ASP A 278 -3.01 -15.48 -6.60
C ASP A 278 -3.87 -14.25 -6.24
N VAL A 279 -3.30 -13.26 -5.56
CA VAL A 279 -3.97 -12.03 -5.14
C VAL A 279 -2.98 -10.87 -5.00
N ALA A 280 -3.41 -9.66 -5.36
CA ALA A 280 -2.58 -8.47 -5.21
C ALA A 280 -3.33 -7.29 -4.58
N GLU A 281 -2.65 -6.56 -3.69
CA GLU A 281 -3.01 -5.21 -3.26
C GLU A 281 -2.06 -4.23 -3.96
N VAL A 282 -2.54 -3.51 -4.96
CA VAL A 282 -1.74 -2.57 -5.75
C VAL A 282 -2.06 -1.14 -5.41
N HIS A 283 -1.14 -0.25 -5.73
CA HIS A 283 -1.29 1.18 -5.50
C HIS A 283 -2.24 1.81 -6.54
N ASP A 284 -3.44 2.12 -6.11
CA ASP A 284 -4.51 2.71 -6.91
C ASP A 284 -4.94 4.08 -6.38
N CYS A 285 -3.97 4.92 -6.01
CA CYS A 285 -4.28 6.30 -5.59
C CYS A 285 -5.07 7.07 -6.67
N PHE A 286 -4.97 6.62 -7.92
CA PHE A 286 -5.83 6.96 -9.05
C PHE A 286 -6.08 5.73 -9.88
N THR A 287 -7.26 5.60 -10.48
CA THR A 287 -7.68 4.41 -11.24
C THR A 287 -6.73 4.06 -12.38
N GLY A 288 -6.19 5.06 -13.09
CA GLY A 288 -5.22 4.83 -14.15
C GLY A 288 -3.85 4.34 -13.66
N VAL A 289 -3.52 4.56 -12.38
CA VAL A 289 -2.30 4.02 -11.77
C VAL A 289 -2.45 2.51 -11.58
N GLU A 290 -3.61 2.03 -11.14
CA GLU A 290 -3.90 0.59 -11.06
C GLU A 290 -3.75 -0.05 -12.44
N LEU A 291 -4.34 0.57 -13.49
CA LEU A 291 -4.30 0.05 -14.85
C LEU A 291 -2.86 -0.11 -15.38
N ILE A 292 -2.03 0.93 -15.27
CA ILE A 292 -0.62 0.88 -15.67
C ILE A 292 0.16 -0.15 -14.83
N SER A 293 -0.16 -0.26 -13.53
CA SER A 293 0.53 -1.21 -12.63
C SER A 293 0.32 -2.66 -13.01
N TYR A 294 -0.80 -3.03 -13.69
CA TYR A 294 -0.99 -4.40 -14.17
C TYR A 294 0.11 -4.82 -15.16
N GLU A 295 0.53 -3.89 -16.02
CA GLU A 295 1.60 -4.13 -17.00
C GLU A 295 2.98 -4.11 -16.33
N ASP A 296 3.23 -3.14 -15.47
CA ASP A 296 4.51 -2.98 -14.78
C ASP A 296 4.81 -4.11 -13.79
N LEU A 297 3.76 -4.75 -13.23
CA LEU A 297 3.86 -5.95 -12.39
C LEU A 297 3.89 -7.25 -13.21
N GLY A 298 3.65 -7.18 -14.52
CA GLY A 298 3.67 -8.32 -15.44
C GLY A 298 2.38 -9.15 -15.46
N PHE A 299 1.27 -8.61 -14.98
CA PHE A 299 -0.06 -9.26 -15.09
C PHE A 299 -0.66 -9.14 -16.48
N ALA A 300 -0.27 -8.13 -17.23
CA ALA A 300 -0.62 -7.94 -18.64
C ALA A 300 0.61 -7.58 -19.47
N ASP A 301 0.54 -7.82 -20.77
CA ASP A 301 1.51 -7.29 -21.73
C ASP A 301 1.31 -5.77 -21.91
N ARG A 302 2.33 -5.13 -22.46
CA ARG A 302 2.35 -3.68 -22.69
C ARG A 302 1.13 -3.22 -23.51
N PHE A 303 0.39 -2.22 -23.00
CA PHE A 303 -0.84 -1.65 -23.56
C PHE A 303 -2.01 -2.64 -23.66
N GLU A 304 -1.99 -3.71 -22.86
CA GLU A 304 -3.05 -4.73 -22.85
C GLU A 304 -3.81 -4.83 -21.50
N ALA A 305 -3.48 -4.01 -20.51
CA ALA A 305 -4.15 -4.00 -19.21
C ALA A 305 -5.67 -3.80 -19.30
N TYR A 306 -6.15 -3.08 -20.31
CA TYR A 306 -7.59 -2.89 -20.56
C TYR A 306 -8.34 -4.21 -20.74
N LYS A 307 -7.70 -5.27 -21.28
CA LYS A 307 -8.30 -6.59 -21.46
C LYS A 307 -8.64 -7.26 -20.12
N ILE A 308 -7.76 -7.09 -19.11
CA ILE A 308 -8.02 -7.55 -17.74
C ILE A 308 -9.28 -6.87 -17.18
N VAL A 309 -9.43 -5.57 -17.45
CA VAL A 309 -10.57 -4.77 -16.98
C VAL A 309 -11.87 -5.19 -17.69
N GLU A 310 -11.87 -5.28 -19.02
CA GLU A 310 -13.01 -5.73 -19.82
C GLU A 310 -13.44 -7.16 -19.48
N GLY A 311 -12.46 -8.06 -19.31
CA GLY A 311 -12.68 -9.46 -18.91
C GLY A 311 -13.10 -9.64 -17.45
N ARG A 312 -13.06 -8.58 -16.63
CA ARG A 312 -13.28 -8.61 -15.17
C ARG A 312 -12.35 -9.56 -14.44
N GLU A 313 -11.18 -9.82 -15.00
CA GLU A 313 -10.17 -10.74 -14.46
C GLU A 313 -9.56 -10.25 -13.13
N HIS A 314 -9.68 -8.94 -12.86
CA HIS A 314 -9.22 -8.27 -11.65
C HIS A 314 -10.24 -8.27 -10.49
N TYR A 315 -11.42 -8.85 -10.67
CA TYR A 315 -12.39 -9.08 -9.60
C TYR A 315 -12.02 -10.32 -8.77
N VAL A 316 -12.52 -10.39 -7.53
CA VAL A 316 -12.48 -11.64 -6.75
C VAL A 316 -13.26 -12.71 -7.54
N GLY A 317 -12.59 -13.83 -7.83
CA GLY A 317 -13.07 -14.89 -8.70
C GLY A 317 -12.55 -14.81 -10.15
N GLY A 318 -11.88 -13.74 -10.55
CA GLY A 318 -11.14 -13.65 -11.81
C GLY A 318 -9.75 -14.29 -11.73
N SER A 319 -9.00 -14.24 -12.83
CA SER A 319 -7.68 -14.89 -12.92
C SER A 319 -6.56 -14.21 -12.13
N ILE A 320 -6.70 -12.91 -11.87
CA ILE A 320 -5.78 -12.11 -11.04
C ILE A 320 -6.56 -11.11 -10.18
N PRO A 321 -7.14 -11.55 -9.06
CA PRO A 321 -7.85 -10.66 -8.13
C PRO A 321 -6.95 -9.54 -7.62
N VAL A 322 -7.38 -8.29 -7.86
CA VAL A 322 -6.64 -7.09 -7.45
C VAL A 322 -7.50 -6.24 -6.54
N ASN A 323 -6.89 -5.77 -5.45
CA ASN A 323 -7.52 -4.89 -4.47
C ASN A 323 -8.83 -5.47 -3.89
N PRO A 324 -8.87 -6.74 -3.43
CA PRO A 324 -10.06 -7.29 -2.79
C PRO A 324 -10.52 -6.50 -1.57
N SER A 325 -9.63 -5.70 -0.97
CA SER A 325 -9.94 -4.79 0.14
C SER A 325 -10.75 -3.55 -0.26
N GLY A 326 -10.86 -3.26 -1.57
CA GLY A 326 -11.40 -2.00 -2.11
C GLY A 326 -10.31 -1.03 -2.57
N GLY A 327 -9.03 -1.42 -2.44
CA GLY A 327 -7.88 -0.61 -2.83
C GLY A 327 -7.79 0.72 -2.09
N LEU A 328 -6.82 1.54 -2.43
CA LEU A 328 -6.73 2.90 -1.90
C LEU A 328 -7.94 3.73 -2.32
N LYS A 329 -8.47 3.45 -3.52
CA LYS A 329 -9.59 4.17 -4.13
C LYS A 329 -10.84 4.17 -3.27
N ALA A 330 -11.16 3.05 -2.63
CA ALA A 330 -12.38 2.95 -1.82
C ALA A 330 -12.10 2.64 -0.34
N LYS A 331 -11.04 1.91 -0.02
CA LYS A 331 -10.64 1.66 1.38
C LYS A 331 -10.11 2.92 2.03
N GLY A 332 -9.34 3.73 1.32
CA GLY A 332 -8.70 4.94 1.84
C GLY A 332 -7.18 4.90 1.72
N HIS A 333 -6.54 6.06 1.91
CA HIS A 333 -5.11 6.21 1.68
C HIS A 333 -4.41 7.12 2.69
N PRO A 334 -4.18 6.69 3.94
CA PRO A 334 -3.18 7.31 4.80
C PRO A 334 -1.79 6.87 4.29
N PRO A 335 -0.95 7.76 3.72
CA PRO A 335 0.25 7.34 2.97
C PRO A 335 1.21 6.47 3.76
N GLY A 336 1.53 6.82 4.99
CA GLY A 336 2.41 6.04 5.86
C GLY A 336 1.85 4.68 6.25
N ALA A 337 0.50 4.59 6.42
CA ALA A 337 -0.15 3.33 6.78
C ALA A 337 -0.38 2.40 5.59
N THR A 338 -0.53 2.92 4.37
CA THR A 338 -1.05 2.17 3.23
C THR A 338 -0.30 0.86 2.96
N GLY A 339 1.03 0.87 2.93
CA GLY A 339 1.81 -0.34 2.65
C GLY A 339 1.74 -1.38 3.75
N VAL A 340 1.66 -0.95 5.02
CA VAL A 340 1.45 -1.85 6.16
C VAL A 340 0.04 -2.43 6.14
N ALA A 341 -0.97 -1.60 5.78
CA ALA A 341 -2.36 -2.02 5.63
C ALA A 341 -2.55 -3.04 4.49
N GLN A 342 -1.82 -2.89 3.37
CA GLN A 342 -1.81 -3.91 2.33
C GLN A 342 -1.26 -5.25 2.86
N CYS A 343 -0.21 -5.22 3.67
CA CYS A 343 0.29 -6.44 4.33
C CYS A 343 -0.75 -7.04 5.30
N TYR A 344 -1.51 -6.21 6.04
CA TYR A 344 -2.63 -6.66 6.87
C TYR A 344 -3.73 -7.36 6.04
N GLU A 345 -4.16 -6.76 4.93
CA GLU A 345 -5.19 -7.34 4.07
C GLU A 345 -4.72 -8.69 3.48
N LEU A 346 -3.49 -8.74 2.99
CA LEU A 346 -2.92 -9.96 2.43
C LEU A 346 -2.61 -11.03 3.50
N PHE A 347 -2.27 -10.63 4.73
CA PHE A 347 -2.16 -11.53 5.86
C PHE A 347 -3.50 -12.27 6.10
N ASN A 348 -4.62 -11.54 6.11
CA ASN A 348 -5.94 -12.12 6.25
C ASN A 348 -6.32 -12.99 5.04
N GLN A 349 -6.00 -12.58 3.81
CA GLN A 349 -6.23 -13.39 2.60
C GLN A 349 -5.51 -14.74 2.66
N LEU A 350 -4.24 -14.73 3.02
CA LEU A 350 -3.41 -15.94 3.07
C LEU A 350 -3.76 -16.87 4.26
N ARG A 351 -4.47 -16.36 5.25
CA ARG A 351 -4.98 -17.14 6.40
C ARG A 351 -6.42 -17.61 6.18
N GLY A 352 -7.11 -17.17 5.13
CA GLY A 352 -8.51 -17.47 4.89
C GLY A 352 -9.46 -16.71 5.83
N GLU A 353 -9.06 -15.55 6.31
CA GLU A 353 -9.76 -14.74 7.31
C GLU A 353 -10.28 -13.41 6.74
N ALA A 354 -10.11 -13.16 5.43
CA ALA A 354 -10.56 -11.93 4.80
C ALA A 354 -12.07 -11.92 4.53
N GLU A 355 -12.73 -10.77 4.75
CA GLU A 355 -14.17 -10.60 4.49
C GLU A 355 -14.53 -10.74 3.01
N ASN A 356 -13.64 -10.32 2.10
CA ASN A 356 -13.75 -10.51 0.66
C ASN A 356 -12.66 -11.48 0.20
N GLN A 357 -12.81 -12.74 0.60
CA GLN A 357 -11.81 -13.79 0.44
C GLN A 357 -11.58 -14.18 -1.02
N VAL A 358 -10.31 -14.31 -1.40
CA VAL A 358 -9.86 -15.01 -2.61
C VAL A 358 -9.57 -16.46 -2.23
N ASP A 359 -10.43 -17.37 -2.70
CA ASP A 359 -10.33 -18.78 -2.33
C ASP A 359 -9.04 -19.43 -2.83
N GLY A 360 -8.34 -20.12 -1.94
CA GLY A 360 -7.14 -20.89 -2.28
C GLY A 360 -5.88 -20.05 -2.53
N ALA A 361 -5.89 -18.75 -2.19
CA ALA A 361 -4.70 -17.89 -2.33
C ALA A 361 -3.52 -18.40 -1.49
N ARG A 362 -2.36 -18.54 -2.13
CA ARG A 362 -1.10 -19.01 -1.53
C ARG A 362 0.02 -18.02 -1.65
N VAL A 363 0.04 -17.25 -2.73
CA VAL A 363 1.05 -16.21 -3.00
C VAL A 363 0.36 -14.88 -3.25
N ALA A 364 0.77 -13.88 -2.50
CA ALA A 364 0.17 -12.55 -2.52
C ALA A 364 1.22 -11.45 -2.78
N LEU A 365 0.81 -10.35 -3.41
CA LEU A 365 1.67 -9.22 -3.74
C LEU A 365 1.11 -7.92 -3.18
N ALA A 366 1.91 -7.20 -2.40
CA ALA A 366 1.68 -5.81 -2.00
C ALA A 366 2.56 -4.87 -2.83
N HIS A 367 1.98 -3.79 -3.37
CA HIS A 367 2.69 -2.82 -4.21
C HIS A 367 2.31 -1.39 -3.87
N ASN A 368 3.32 -0.54 -3.68
CA ASN A 368 3.16 0.91 -3.51
C ASN A 368 4.03 1.72 -4.46
N ILE A 369 3.50 2.90 -4.86
CA ILE A 369 4.26 3.94 -5.58
C ILE A 369 4.26 5.20 -4.73
N GLY A 370 5.40 5.87 -4.62
CA GLY A 370 5.55 7.10 -3.84
C GLY A 370 6.06 8.29 -4.64
N GLY A 371 5.72 9.49 -4.13
CA GLY A 371 6.13 10.77 -4.68
C GLY A 371 5.64 11.00 -6.12
N PRO A 372 6.44 11.66 -6.96
CA PRO A 372 6.13 11.88 -8.38
C PRO A 372 6.48 10.62 -9.20
N THR A 373 5.94 9.45 -8.83
CA THR A 373 6.26 8.14 -9.42
C THR A 373 7.77 7.81 -9.37
N ALA A 374 8.45 8.28 -8.31
CA ALA A 374 9.91 8.19 -8.21
C ALA A 374 10.41 7.01 -7.38
N VAL A 375 9.56 6.44 -6.53
CA VAL A 375 9.88 5.26 -5.74
C VAL A 375 8.74 4.25 -5.81
N SER A 376 9.07 2.97 -5.82
CA SER A 376 8.08 1.89 -5.67
C SER A 376 8.64 0.79 -4.77
N ALA A 377 7.78 0.22 -3.94
CA ALA A 377 8.09 -0.91 -3.09
C ALA A 377 7.12 -2.07 -3.38
N VAL A 378 7.65 -3.29 -3.40
CA VAL A 378 6.89 -4.53 -3.60
C VAL A 378 7.28 -5.53 -2.53
N THR A 379 6.27 -6.15 -1.91
CA THR A 379 6.44 -7.26 -0.97
C THR A 379 5.66 -8.48 -1.47
N ILE A 380 6.30 -9.65 -1.50
CA ILE A 380 5.69 -10.93 -1.81
C ILE A 380 5.49 -11.70 -0.52
N LEU A 381 4.26 -12.11 -0.28
CA LEU A 381 3.84 -12.88 0.89
C LEU A 381 3.35 -14.27 0.47
N SER A 382 3.47 -15.25 1.36
CA SER A 382 2.92 -16.60 1.13
C SER A 382 2.56 -17.28 2.45
N ASN A 383 1.55 -18.15 2.45
CA ASN A 383 1.28 -19.08 3.55
C ASN A 383 2.16 -20.34 3.48
N GLU A 384 2.98 -20.48 2.44
CA GLU A 384 3.97 -21.55 2.27
C GLU A 384 5.39 -20.99 2.49
N LYS A 385 6.21 -21.75 3.22
CA LYS A 385 7.58 -21.33 3.56
C LYS A 385 8.51 -21.27 2.33
N ASP A 386 8.31 -22.17 1.35
CA ASP A 386 9.12 -22.38 0.14
C ASP A 386 8.30 -22.33 -1.13
#